data_5dc1c96dd446b1a4a16da7d2b51a48e1
#
_entry.id   5dc1c96dd446b1a4a16da7d2b51a48e1
#
_cell.length_a   1.000
_cell.length_b   1.000
_cell.length_c   1.000
_cell.angle_alpha   90.00
_cell.angle_beta   90.00
_cell.angle_gamma   90.00
#
_symmetry.space_group_name_H-M   'P 1'
#
loop_
_entity.id
_entity.type
_entity.pdbx_description
1 polymer ?
#
loop_
_entity_poly.entity_id
_entity_poly.type
_entity_poly.pdbx_seq_one_letter_code
_entity_poly.pdbx_strand_id
1 'polypeptide(L)'
;FFAIICINLCKTPPTVKELAEIMGSSHQNVKQILLKLEKKGFVSISVDEQDKRKQRIELTDYCQEFCEKNDEMSRALLKRMFAGVSEEQLQTTMQTIIQIEDNLKEIRNYE
;
A
#
# COMPACT_ATOMS: atom_id res chain seq x y z
N PHE A 1 0.46 -4.69 5.72
CA PHE A 1 0.50 -3.24 5.90
C PHE A 1 0.47 -2.47 4.57
N PHE A 2 1.18 -2.97 3.57
CA PHE A 2 1.21 -2.36 2.24
C PHE A 2 -0.18 -2.25 1.62
N ALA A 3 -1.00 -3.29 1.75
CA ALA A 3 -2.37 -3.29 1.24
C ALA A 3 -3.21 -2.18 1.88
N ILE A 4 -3.06 -1.96 3.19
CA ILE A 4 -3.78 -0.90 3.90
C ILE A 4 -3.40 0.48 3.36
N ILE A 5 -2.12 0.69 3.10
CA ILE A 5 -1.62 1.95 2.52
C ILE A 5 -2.24 2.17 1.12
N CYS A 6 -2.26 1.14 0.29
CA CYS A 6 -2.83 1.23 -1.05
C CYS A 6 -4.32 1.54 -1.03
N ILE A 7 -5.07 0.91 -0.12
CA ILE A 7 -6.51 1.18 0.03
C ILE A 7 -6.73 2.63 0.48
N ASN A 8 -5.93 3.09 1.42
CA ASN A 8 -6.05 4.45 1.96
C ASN A 8 -5.76 5.53 0.92
N LEU A 9 -4.93 5.24 -0.09
CA LEU A 9 -4.60 6.16 -1.16
C LEU A 9 -5.71 6.28 -2.20
N CYS A 10 -6.65 5.36 -2.22
CA CYS A 10 -7.78 5.39 -3.17
C CYS A 10 -8.82 6.41 -2.74
N LYS A 11 -9.30 7.22 -3.68
CA LYS A 11 -10.33 8.23 -3.40
C LYS A 11 -11.70 7.61 -3.17
N THR A 12 -11.97 6.48 -3.83
CA THR A 12 -13.19 5.70 -3.68
C THR A 12 -12.82 4.27 -3.32
N PRO A 13 -13.71 3.52 -2.66
CA PRO A 13 -13.40 2.14 -2.32
C PRO A 13 -13.01 1.33 -3.56
N PRO A 14 -11.79 0.75 -3.59
CA PRO A 14 -11.33 0.00 -4.77
C PRO A 14 -11.98 -1.37 -4.88
N THR A 15 -12.00 -1.89 -6.11
CA THR A 15 -12.31 -3.30 -6.34
C THR A 15 -11.04 -4.13 -6.13
N VAL A 16 -11.20 -5.45 -6.06
CA VAL A 16 -10.04 -6.37 -5.97
C VAL A 16 -9.11 -6.18 -7.17
N LYS A 17 -9.68 -6.02 -8.36
CA LYS A 17 -8.90 -5.81 -9.59
C LYS A 17 -8.08 -4.52 -9.54
N GLU A 18 -8.72 -3.42 -9.13
CA GLU A 18 -8.05 -2.13 -9.00
C GLU A 18 -6.92 -2.18 -7.99
N LEU A 19 -7.18 -2.83 -6.84
CA LEU A 19 -6.19 -2.96 -5.79
C LEU A 19 -5.02 -3.83 -6.23
N ALA A 20 -5.27 -4.91 -6.96
CA ALA A 20 -4.23 -5.76 -7.51
C ALA A 20 -3.32 -5.01 -8.47
N GLU A 21 -3.88 -4.15 -9.31
CA GLU A 21 -3.11 -3.29 -10.21
C GLU A 21 -2.22 -2.32 -9.44
N ILE A 22 -2.76 -1.67 -8.40
CA ILE A 22 -2.01 -0.71 -7.58
C ILE A 22 -0.87 -1.41 -6.84
N MET A 23 -1.13 -2.59 -6.30
CA MET A 23 -0.13 -3.35 -5.55
C MET A 23 0.89 -4.06 -6.44
N GLY A 24 0.62 -4.17 -7.74
CA GLY A 24 1.48 -4.92 -8.64
C GLY A 24 1.49 -6.42 -8.33
N SER A 25 0.37 -6.95 -7.85
CA SER A 25 0.25 -8.34 -7.41
C SER A 25 -0.86 -9.06 -8.16
N SER A 26 -0.87 -10.38 -8.08
CA SER A 26 -1.93 -11.18 -8.70
C SER A 26 -3.26 -10.98 -7.98
N HIS A 27 -4.34 -11.15 -8.72
CA HIS A 27 -5.70 -11.06 -8.20
C HIS A 27 -5.93 -12.04 -7.06
N GLN A 28 -5.42 -13.26 -7.20
CA GLN A 28 -5.58 -14.30 -6.19
C GLN A 28 -4.79 -13.99 -4.91
N ASN A 29 -3.58 -13.47 -5.04
CA ASN A 29 -2.77 -13.07 -3.89
C ASN A 29 -3.44 -11.96 -3.10
N VAL A 30 -4.00 -10.97 -3.79
CA VAL A 30 -4.72 -9.86 -3.15
C VAL A 30 -5.95 -10.38 -2.41
N LYS A 31 -6.70 -11.31 -3.00
CA LYS A 31 -7.85 -11.93 -2.34
C LYS A 31 -7.46 -12.60 -1.01
N GLN A 32 -6.35 -13.31 -0.99
CA GLN A 32 -5.87 -13.97 0.23
C GLN A 32 -5.48 -12.95 1.30
N ILE A 33 -4.80 -11.88 0.90
CA ILE A 33 -4.42 -10.80 1.82
C ILE A 33 -5.68 -10.15 2.40
N LEU A 34 -6.68 -9.87 1.57
CA LEU A 34 -7.93 -9.24 2.00
C LEU A 34 -8.72 -10.12 2.95
N LEU A 35 -8.75 -11.42 2.74
CA LEU A 35 -9.41 -12.35 3.65
C LEU A 35 -8.77 -12.31 5.04
N LYS A 36 -7.45 -12.24 5.11
CA LYS A 36 -6.72 -12.12 6.38
C LYS A 36 -7.02 -10.78 7.07
N LEU A 37 -7.04 -9.70 6.29
CA LEU A 37 -7.32 -8.37 6.84
C LEU A 37 -8.77 -8.24 7.31
N GLU A 38 -9.71 -8.82 6.58
CA GLU A 38 -11.12 -8.88 6.99
C GLU A 38 -11.29 -9.63 8.29
N LYS A 39 -10.61 -10.77 8.41
CA LYS A 39 -10.65 -11.60 9.61
C LYS A 39 -10.11 -10.85 10.85
N LYS A 40 -9.11 -10.00 10.65
CA LYS A 40 -8.54 -9.16 11.72
C LYS A 40 -9.38 -7.90 12.00
N GLY A 41 -10.40 -7.64 11.20
CA GLY A 41 -11.27 -6.48 11.35
C GLY A 41 -10.72 -5.19 10.77
N PHE A 42 -9.70 -5.26 9.91
CA PHE A 42 -9.08 -4.08 9.32
C PHE A 42 -9.78 -3.60 8.04
N VAL A 43 -10.43 -4.49 7.32
CA VAL A 43 -11.17 -4.14 6.09
C VAL A 43 -12.56 -4.73 6.14
N SER A 44 -13.49 -4.08 5.45
CA SER A 44 -14.82 -4.61 5.16
C SER A 44 -14.95 -4.75 3.64
N ILE A 45 -15.56 -5.85 3.22
CA ILE A 45 -15.78 -6.15 1.81
C ILE A 45 -17.29 -6.14 1.57
N SER A 46 -17.74 -5.29 0.65
CA SER A 46 -19.16 -5.17 0.30
C SER A 46 -19.35 -5.32 -1.19
N VAL A 47 -20.56 -5.70 -1.58
CA VAL A 47 -20.92 -5.82 -3.00
C VAL A 47 -21.17 -4.43 -3.57
N ASP A 48 -20.68 -4.16 -4.79
CA ASP A 48 -20.91 -2.91 -5.49
C ASP A 48 -22.41 -2.76 -5.78
N GLU A 49 -22.96 -1.60 -5.48
CA GLU A 49 -24.39 -1.31 -5.70
C GLU A 49 -24.76 -1.32 -7.18
N GLN A 50 -23.86 -0.92 -8.05
CA GLN A 50 -24.11 -0.83 -9.49
C GLN A 50 -23.77 -2.11 -10.26
N ASP A 51 -22.80 -2.88 -9.77
CA ASP A 51 -22.40 -4.14 -10.40
C ASP A 51 -22.15 -5.20 -9.32
N LYS A 52 -23.15 -6.07 -9.15
CA LYS A 52 -23.13 -7.12 -8.12
C LYS A 52 -22.02 -8.15 -8.30
N ARG A 53 -21.33 -8.15 -9.44
CA ARG A 53 -20.18 -9.04 -9.68
C ARG A 53 -18.89 -8.47 -9.09
N LYS A 54 -18.88 -7.21 -8.69
CA LYS A 54 -17.71 -6.53 -8.12
C LYS A 54 -17.86 -6.37 -6.62
N GLN A 55 -16.75 -6.49 -5.93
CA GLN A 55 -16.67 -6.26 -4.48
C GLN A 55 -15.84 -5.02 -4.23
N ARG A 56 -16.31 -4.18 -3.31
CA ARG A 56 -15.63 -2.95 -2.88
C ARG A 56 -14.98 -3.18 -1.52
N ILE A 57 -13.80 -2.61 -1.34
CA ILE A 57 -12.99 -2.80 -0.13
C ILE A 57 -12.84 -1.46 0.57
N GLU A 58 -13.16 -1.43 1.87
CA GLU A 58 -13.04 -0.23 2.70
C GLU A 58 -12.25 -0.55 3.96
N LEU A 59 -11.48 0.42 4.45
CA LEU A 59 -10.86 0.33 5.75
C LEU A 59 -11.92 0.56 6.83
N THR A 60 -11.85 -0.20 7.91
CA THR A 60 -12.76 -0.06 9.04
C THR A 60 -12.30 1.06 9.98
N ASP A 61 -13.21 1.55 10.81
CA ASP A 61 -12.88 2.52 11.85
C ASP A 61 -11.81 1.95 12.80
N TYR A 62 -11.92 0.66 13.11
CA TYR A 62 -10.92 -0.03 13.92
C TYR A 62 -9.51 0.04 13.27
N CYS A 63 -9.43 -0.14 11.95
CA CYS A 63 -8.17 -0.02 11.22
C CYS A 63 -7.60 1.39 11.32
N GLN A 64 -8.44 2.41 11.17
CA GLN A 64 -8.02 3.81 11.28
C GLN A 64 -7.48 4.14 12.67
N GLU A 65 -8.17 3.70 13.71
CA GLU A 65 -7.71 3.88 15.10
C GLU A 65 -6.37 3.19 15.34
N PHE A 66 -6.24 1.96 14.84
CA PHE A 66 -5.00 1.19 14.95
C PHE A 66 -3.84 1.91 14.27
N CYS A 67 -4.05 2.43 13.06
CA CYS A 67 -3.03 3.17 12.31
C CYS A 67 -2.64 4.47 13.01
N GLU A 68 -3.59 5.21 13.57
CA GLU A 68 -3.32 6.44 14.30
C GLU A 68 -2.45 6.20 15.54
N LYS A 69 -2.73 5.14 16.29
CA LYS A 69 -1.91 4.76 17.45
C LYS A 69 -0.49 4.37 17.06
N ASN A 70 -0.33 3.70 15.93
CA ASN A 70 0.98 3.27 15.44
C ASN A 70 1.75 4.40 14.76
N ASP A 71 1.07 5.41 14.21
CA ASP A 71 1.70 6.54 13.53
C ASP A 71 2.65 7.32 14.44
N GLU A 72 2.26 7.53 15.70
CA GLU A 72 3.12 8.22 16.66
C GLU A 72 4.43 7.47 16.89
N MET A 73 4.34 6.15 17.09
CA MET A 73 5.49 5.28 17.26
C MET A 73 6.34 5.24 15.99
N SER A 74 5.70 5.17 14.83
CA SER A 74 6.38 5.15 13.54
C SER A 74 7.12 6.45 13.26
N ARG A 75 6.50 7.59 13.58
CA ARG A 75 7.15 8.90 13.43
C ARG A 75 8.38 9.03 14.31
N ALA A 76 8.27 8.59 15.57
CA ALA A 76 9.40 8.61 16.50
C ALA A 76 10.54 7.73 15.99
N LEU A 77 10.24 6.54 15.47
CA LEU A 77 11.22 5.63 14.91
C LEU A 77 11.88 6.22 13.67
N LEU A 78 11.10 6.78 12.75
CA LEU A 78 11.61 7.40 11.53
C LEU A 78 12.54 8.57 11.86
N LYS A 79 12.15 9.40 12.83
CA LYS A 79 12.96 10.52 13.27
C LYS A 79 14.32 10.07 13.80
N ARG A 80 14.34 8.95 14.52
CA ARG A 80 15.59 8.36 15.03
C ARG A 80 16.42 7.71 13.92
N MET A 81 15.76 7.03 12.96
CA MET A 81 16.45 6.40 11.83
C MET A 81 17.16 7.42 10.95
N PHE A 82 16.54 8.56 10.71
CA PHE A 82 17.07 9.58 9.81
C PHE A 82 17.80 10.71 10.55
N ALA A 83 18.08 10.51 11.84
CA ALA A 83 18.84 11.49 12.61
C ALA A 83 20.23 11.71 11.98
N GLY A 84 20.58 12.96 11.72
CA GLY A 84 21.86 13.30 11.10
C GLY A 84 21.89 13.15 9.59
N VAL A 85 20.83 12.68 8.96
CA VAL A 85 20.73 12.57 7.51
C VAL A 85 20.08 13.84 6.98
N SER A 86 20.77 14.56 6.08
CA SER A 86 20.25 15.79 5.49
C SER A 86 19.21 15.48 4.41
N GLU A 87 18.36 16.45 4.13
CA GLU A 87 17.37 16.35 3.04
C GLU A 87 18.06 16.14 1.68
N GLU A 88 19.19 16.79 1.47
CA GLU A 88 20.01 16.63 0.26
C GLU A 88 20.50 15.19 0.09
N GLN A 89 20.99 14.58 1.18
CA GLN A 89 21.44 13.18 1.17
C GLN A 89 20.27 12.24 0.84
N LEU A 90 19.10 12.49 1.39
CA LEU A 90 17.91 11.68 1.11
C LEU A 90 17.53 11.77 -0.36
N GLN A 91 17.48 12.98 -0.92
CA GLN A 91 17.14 13.19 -2.32
C GLN A 91 18.14 12.50 -3.26
N THR A 92 19.43 12.64 -3.00
CA THR A 92 20.48 12.02 -3.79
C THR A 92 20.36 10.48 -3.75
N THR A 93 20.11 9.93 -2.58
CA THR A 93 19.94 8.47 -2.41
C THR A 93 18.72 7.97 -3.19
N MET A 94 17.60 8.67 -3.09
CA MET A 94 16.39 8.30 -3.83
C MET A 94 16.60 8.37 -5.34
N GLN A 95 17.26 9.41 -5.82
CA GLN A 95 17.58 9.57 -7.25
C GLN A 95 18.45 8.41 -7.73
N THR A 96 19.41 7.99 -6.94
CA THR A 96 20.29 6.87 -7.26
C THR A 96 19.51 5.56 -7.36
N ILE A 97 18.59 5.31 -6.42
CA ILE A 97 17.74 4.12 -6.42
C ILE A 97 16.84 4.10 -7.66
N ILE A 98 16.23 5.23 -8.00
CA ILE A 98 15.37 5.35 -9.17
C ILE A 98 16.17 5.07 -10.45
N GLN A 99 17.40 5.60 -10.55
CA GLN A 99 18.25 5.34 -11.71
C GLN A 99 18.58 3.85 -11.85
N ILE A 100 18.87 3.18 -10.75
CA ILE A 100 19.12 1.74 -10.74
C ILE A 100 17.88 0.97 -11.22
N GLU A 101 16.69 1.35 -10.73
CA GLU A 101 15.43 0.74 -11.16
C GLU A 101 15.20 0.91 -12.67
N ASP A 102 15.43 2.11 -13.19
CA ASP A 102 15.26 2.38 -14.62
C ASP A 102 16.22 1.55 -15.45
N ASN A 103 17.46 1.42 -15.02
CA ASN A 103 18.44 0.59 -15.71
C ASN A 103 18.03 -0.89 -15.69
N LEU A 104 17.48 -1.37 -14.60
CA LEU A 104 17.00 -2.75 -14.49
C LEU A 104 15.82 -3.01 -15.44
N LYS A 105 14.93 -2.04 -15.62
CA LYS A 105 13.80 -2.15 -16.55
C LYS A 105 14.31 -2.27 -17.98
N GLU A 106 15.32 -1.50 -18.36
CA GLU A 106 15.95 -1.60 -19.68
C GLU A 106 16.58 -2.98 -19.91
N ILE A 107 17.28 -3.51 -18.92
CA ILE A 107 17.89 -4.83 -19.00
C ILE A 107 16.82 -5.91 -19.19
N ARG A 108 15.68 -5.82 -18.49
CA ARG A 108 14.55 -6.74 -18.66
C ARG A 108 13.99 -6.72 -20.08
N ASN A 109 13.93 -5.54 -20.69
CA ASN A 109 13.39 -5.39 -22.04
C ASN A 109 14.30 -6.03 -23.11
N TYR A 110 15.58 -6.25 -22.78
CA TYR A 110 16.53 -6.91 -23.68
C TYR A 110 16.51 -8.44 -23.59
N GLU A 111 15.91 -8.99 -22.56
CA GLU A 111 15.74 -10.43 -22.38
C GLU A 111 14.39 -10.90 -22.93
#